data_91c93bbd714c85004df4b39c8276a471
#
_entry.id   91c93bbd714c85004df4b39c8276a471
#
_cell.length_a   1.000
_cell.length_b   1.000
_cell.length_c   1.000
_cell.angle_alpha   90.00
_cell.angle_beta   90.00
_cell.angle_gamma   90.00
#
_symmetry.space_group_name_H-M   'P 1'
#
loop_
_entity.id
_entity.type
_entity.pdbx_description
1 polymer ?
#
loop_
_entity_poly.entity_id
_entity_poly.type
_entity_poly.pdbx_seq_one_letter_code
_entity_poly.pdbx_strand_id
1 'polypeptide(L)'
;MTEKQKQQMYYFFFLWIGFLFFWNIWLNDIWTANEAFYAEAVREMFEKHNFLDIYYNYEPRFNKPPLTYWLMAISAFIFGMTEFAMRLPIVLAGIGSIFLTFLIGKKLHGTEVGILSAFIMAFSIQFYSNSRYASPEVPLTFFFLLTLYLFIVGYKENKWKYILYSYFALILTIWTKGYPYMILIGLIVFIYILWDVNFNFKKFLEKLKFLKLHIGIPLVLVLGFWWFVYMYIKFGNEFLDVYMEETLKRAIAKKSNGLADLFFYPYVILWGFLPYSLAFYFSLFGYLKNWKRIKEISFVITWFLVMLIVFTIAKGKVPTYFIQAHGAMSIILAYFIVNYKFKNWFVKIPWMASFFTAGLIILFIEGYLIYQFDLDKLYYIVILFPLLYAIRYKDFVFFPFNSALTLLFVIVISILPIIEIYRPYDKIGVAIDDSFVPNSTPLLVEGRFIHNLPFYAKRKEIGKLNLEQLKERFKQKKFLALVKEEDFHYFKNAEVLWIGYIYKKSSESRFAILIKSVLKAKKGDMSKFEKMYLVYRP
;
A
#
# COMPACT_ATOMS: atom_id res chain seq x y z
N MET A 1 20.97 18.73 22.42
CA MET A 1 21.26 17.28 22.36
C MET A 1 22.71 17.08 21.90
N THR A 2 23.50 16.19 22.53
CA THR A 2 24.84 15.84 22.07
C THR A 2 24.76 14.95 20.82
N GLU A 3 25.84 14.88 20.02
CA GLU A 3 25.90 13.99 18.85
C GLU A 3 25.64 12.52 19.23
N LYS A 4 26.16 12.06 20.38
CA LYS A 4 25.91 10.72 20.91
C LYS A 4 24.42 10.48 21.19
N GLN A 5 23.71 11.44 21.79
CA GLN A 5 22.27 11.36 22.03
C GLN A 5 21.49 11.34 20.72
N LYS A 6 21.92 12.11 19.71
CA LYS A 6 21.31 12.13 18.38
C LYS A 6 21.45 10.78 17.68
N GLN A 7 22.62 10.15 17.76
CA GLN A 7 22.84 8.79 17.23
C GLN A 7 21.96 7.75 17.94
N GLN A 8 21.84 7.81 19.27
CA GLN A 8 20.96 6.92 20.03
C GLN A 8 19.51 7.05 19.59
N MET A 9 19.03 8.28 19.33
CA MET A 9 17.70 8.53 18.80
C MET A 9 17.52 7.91 17.41
N TYR A 10 18.49 8.02 16.52
CA TYR A 10 18.41 7.40 15.20
C TYR A 10 18.31 5.88 15.29
N TYR A 11 19.14 5.22 16.13
CA TYR A 11 19.04 3.78 16.36
C TYR A 11 17.67 3.38 16.95
N PHE A 12 17.16 4.16 17.90
CA PHE A 12 15.85 3.94 18.47
C PHE A 12 14.76 3.94 17.39
N PHE A 13 14.70 4.97 16.54
CA PHE A 13 13.69 5.03 15.48
C PHE A 13 13.85 3.93 14.43
N PHE A 14 15.09 3.57 14.05
CA PHE A 14 15.32 2.47 13.12
C PHE A 14 14.85 1.13 13.68
N LEU A 15 15.09 0.84 14.95
CA LEU A 15 14.59 -0.36 15.61
C LEU A 15 13.05 -0.40 15.62
N TRP A 16 12.42 0.73 15.95
CA TRP A 16 10.96 0.82 15.97
C TRP A 16 10.34 0.75 14.58
N ILE A 17 10.98 1.25 13.54
CA ILE A 17 10.53 1.03 12.16
C ILE A 17 10.50 -0.48 11.87
N GLY A 18 11.59 -1.20 12.14
CA GLY A 18 11.63 -2.65 11.99
C GLY A 18 10.49 -3.33 12.73
N PHE A 19 10.34 -3.04 14.04
CA PHE A 19 9.28 -3.60 14.86
C PHE A 19 7.87 -3.32 14.28
N LEU A 20 7.52 -2.05 14.01
CA LEU A 20 6.18 -1.68 13.56
C LEU A 20 5.82 -2.29 12.21
N PHE A 21 6.79 -2.42 11.30
CA PHE A 21 6.51 -2.96 9.98
C PHE A 21 6.26 -4.46 10.01
N PHE A 22 6.92 -5.21 10.90
CA PHE A 22 6.75 -6.67 11.01
C PHE A 22 5.69 -7.10 12.04
N TRP A 23 5.43 -6.30 13.08
CA TRP A 23 4.55 -6.72 14.17
C TRP A 23 3.12 -6.94 13.69
N ASN A 24 2.53 -8.08 14.02
CA ASN A 24 1.13 -8.43 13.73
C ASN A 24 0.73 -8.41 12.25
N ILE A 25 1.65 -8.59 11.29
CA ILE A 25 1.27 -8.68 9.87
C ILE A 25 0.49 -9.95 9.54
N TRP A 26 0.52 -10.94 10.43
CA TRP A 26 -0.20 -12.21 10.35
C TRP A 26 -1.59 -12.18 11.00
N LEU A 27 -1.91 -11.13 11.78
CA LEU A 27 -3.06 -11.12 12.67
C LEU A 27 -4.40 -11.06 11.94
N ASN A 28 -4.47 -10.25 10.91
CA ASN A 28 -5.73 -10.01 10.20
C ASN A 28 -5.84 -10.92 8.98
N ASP A 29 -7.02 -11.51 8.80
CA ASP A 29 -7.38 -12.19 7.57
C ASP A 29 -7.11 -11.32 6.34
N ILE A 30 -6.90 -11.97 5.19
CA ILE A 30 -6.73 -11.29 3.89
C ILE A 30 -7.90 -10.32 3.67
N TRP A 31 -7.59 -9.06 3.32
CA TRP A 31 -8.60 -8.03 3.06
C TRP A 31 -9.29 -8.23 1.72
N THR A 32 -10.61 -8.02 1.70
CA THR A 32 -11.31 -7.92 0.43
C THR A 32 -11.16 -6.50 -0.15
N ALA A 33 -11.15 -6.26 -1.44
CA ALA A 33 -11.04 -7.22 -2.53
C ALA A 33 -9.59 -7.30 -3.04
N ASN A 34 -8.82 -6.22 -2.92
CA ASN A 34 -7.56 -6.07 -3.62
C ASN A 34 -6.48 -7.03 -3.10
N GLU A 35 -6.33 -7.21 -1.78
CA GLU A 35 -5.37 -8.16 -1.20
C GLU A 35 -5.73 -9.59 -1.57
N ALA A 36 -7.02 -9.92 -1.53
CA ALA A 36 -7.55 -11.23 -1.90
C ALA A 36 -7.20 -11.63 -3.34
N PHE A 37 -7.21 -10.67 -4.26
CA PHE A 37 -6.85 -10.93 -5.65
C PHE A 37 -5.40 -11.39 -5.82
N TYR A 38 -4.49 -10.97 -4.96
CA TYR A 38 -3.09 -11.39 -5.00
C TYR A 38 -2.88 -12.70 -4.25
N ALA A 39 -3.44 -12.82 -3.05
CA ALA A 39 -3.28 -14.02 -2.23
C ALA A 39 -3.87 -15.26 -2.90
N GLU A 40 -5.09 -15.18 -3.43
CA GLU A 40 -5.72 -16.28 -4.13
C GLU A 40 -5.00 -16.62 -5.43
N ALA A 41 -4.57 -15.61 -6.20
CA ALA A 41 -3.81 -15.88 -7.41
C ALA A 41 -2.49 -16.62 -7.12
N VAL A 42 -1.79 -16.30 -6.04
CA VAL A 42 -0.59 -17.02 -5.62
C VAL A 42 -0.95 -18.45 -5.22
N ARG A 43 -2.04 -18.68 -4.50
CA ARG A 43 -2.50 -20.02 -4.15
C ARG A 43 -2.77 -20.86 -5.40
N GLU A 44 -3.48 -20.30 -6.39
CA GLU A 44 -3.75 -20.98 -7.66
C GLU A 44 -2.50 -21.23 -8.51
N MET A 45 -1.47 -20.37 -8.43
CA MET A 45 -0.18 -20.64 -9.08
C MET A 45 0.45 -21.95 -8.59
N PHE A 46 0.39 -22.22 -7.29
CA PHE A 46 0.88 -23.47 -6.71
C PHE A 46 -0.02 -24.66 -7.06
N GLU A 47 -1.33 -24.50 -6.96
CA GLU A 47 -2.29 -25.55 -7.28
C GLU A 47 -2.19 -26.01 -8.75
N LYS A 48 -2.05 -25.03 -9.67
CA LYS A 48 -1.96 -25.29 -11.11
C LYS A 48 -0.52 -25.55 -11.61
N HIS A 49 0.48 -25.45 -10.73
CA HIS A 49 1.90 -25.48 -11.10
C HIS A 49 2.25 -24.52 -12.25
N ASN A 50 1.60 -23.36 -12.28
CA ASN A 50 1.77 -22.37 -13.34
C ASN A 50 2.00 -20.97 -12.74
N PHE A 51 3.20 -20.42 -12.93
CA PHE A 51 3.63 -19.12 -12.39
C PHE A 51 3.64 -17.99 -13.44
N LEU A 52 3.29 -18.31 -14.68
CA LEU A 52 3.24 -17.30 -15.75
C LEU A 52 1.85 -16.76 -15.99
N ASP A 53 0.85 -17.64 -15.96
CA ASP A 53 -0.55 -17.25 -16.06
C ASP A 53 -1.11 -16.92 -14.68
N ILE A 54 -1.80 -15.82 -14.59
CA ILE A 54 -2.41 -15.38 -13.34
C ILE A 54 -3.89 -15.72 -13.38
N TYR A 55 -4.37 -16.42 -12.36
CA TYR A 55 -5.77 -16.77 -12.17
C TYR A 55 -6.28 -16.16 -10.87
N TYR A 56 -7.58 -16.00 -10.77
CA TYR A 56 -8.28 -15.63 -9.54
C TYR A 56 -9.67 -16.27 -9.57
N ASN A 57 -10.00 -17.04 -8.58
CA ASN A 57 -11.23 -17.83 -8.50
C ASN A 57 -11.40 -18.74 -9.73
N TYR A 58 -10.29 -19.33 -10.18
CA TYR A 58 -10.15 -20.23 -11.34
C TYR A 58 -10.39 -19.60 -12.72
N GLU A 59 -10.54 -18.28 -12.79
CA GLU A 59 -10.67 -17.54 -14.05
C GLU A 59 -9.38 -16.75 -14.34
N PRO A 60 -8.99 -16.60 -15.62
CA PRO A 60 -7.81 -15.82 -15.99
C PRO A 60 -7.91 -14.35 -15.48
N ARG A 61 -6.80 -13.82 -14.98
CA ARG A 61 -6.73 -12.46 -14.45
C ARG A 61 -5.64 -11.65 -15.16
N PHE A 62 -6.05 -10.68 -15.96
CA PHE A 62 -5.17 -9.90 -16.84
C PHE A 62 -4.79 -8.51 -16.32
N ASN A 63 -5.23 -8.15 -15.12
CA ASN A 63 -5.18 -6.78 -14.62
C ASN A 63 -3.78 -6.27 -14.30
N LYS A 64 -2.84 -7.13 -13.91
CA LYS A 64 -1.52 -6.72 -13.42
C LYS A 64 -0.42 -7.68 -13.85
N PRO A 65 0.82 -7.16 -14.08
CA PRO A 65 2.00 -7.98 -14.39
C PRO A 65 2.46 -8.85 -13.20
N PRO A 66 3.37 -9.82 -13.43
CA PRO A 66 3.55 -10.95 -12.52
C PRO A 66 4.47 -10.70 -11.31
N LEU A 67 5.33 -9.67 -11.28
CA LEU A 67 6.41 -9.57 -10.30
C LEU A 67 5.92 -9.58 -8.84
N THR A 68 4.83 -8.87 -8.54
CA THR A 68 4.29 -8.88 -7.17
C THR A 68 3.80 -10.27 -6.76
N TYR A 69 3.15 -10.99 -7.66
CA TYR A 69 2.74 -12.38 -7.41
C TYR A 69 3.95 -13.29 -7.21
N TRP A 70 5.01 -13.16 -8.01
CA TRP A 70 6.23 -13.95 -7.85
C TRP A 70 6.94 -13.70 -6.52
N LEU A 71 7.01 -12.44 -6.08
CA LEU A 71 7.58 -12.11 -4.76
C LEU A 71 6.78 -12.78 -3.62
N MET A 72 5.45 -12.75 -3.72
CA MET A 72 4.57 -13.44 -2.76
C MET A 72 4.69 -14.97 -2.87
N ALA A 73 4.80 -15.51 -4.09
CA ALA A 73 4.99 -16.94 -4.30
C ALA A 73 6.31 -17.46 -3.70
N ILE A 74 7.41 -16.72 -3.85
CA ILE A 74 8.68 -17.06 -3.19
C ILE A 74 8.51 -17.08 -1.66
N SER A 75 7.82 -16.10 -1.11
CA SER A 75 7.54 -16.05 0.32
C SER A 75 6.63 -17.20 0.78
N ALA A 76 5.60 -17.51 0.00
CA ALA A 76 4.70 -18.63 0.27
C ALA A 76 5.39 -20.00 0.16
N PHE A 77 6.34 -20.16 -0.74
CA PHE A 77 7.16 -21.37 -0.85
C PHE A 77 7.97 -21.64 0.42
N ILE A 78 8.43 -20.56 1.10
CA ILE A 78 9.26 -20.67 2.31
C ILE A 78 8.41 -20.80 3.58
N PHE A 79 7.33 -20.01 3.70
CA PHE A 79 6.57 -19.83 4.93
C PHE A 79 5.14 -20.42 4.88
N GLY A 80 4.80 -21.11 3.78
CA GLY A 80 3.45 -21.63 3.57
C GLY A 80 2.47 -20.56 3.08
N MET A 81 1.24 -21.01 2.78
CA MET A 81 0.17 -20.18 2.24
C MET A 81 -0.57 -19.46 3.39
N THR A 82 0.07 -18.43 3.93
CA THR A 82 -0.37 -17.68 5.12
C THR A 82 -0.43 -16.18 4.85
N GLU A 83 -1.17 -15.42 5.65
CA GLU A 83 -1.23 -13.95 5.60
C GLU A 83 0.16 -13.33 5.77
N PHE A 84 0.96 -13.92 6.68
CA PHE A 84 2.36 -13.51 6.88
C PHE A 84 3.15 -13.62 5.57
N ALA A 85 3.07 -14.77 4.91
CA ALA A 85 3.81 -15.02 3.68
C ALA A 85 3.39 -14.07 2.55
N MET A 86 2.09 -13.75 2.45
CA MET A 86 1.58 -12.79 1.45
C MET A 86 2.06 -11.35 1.71
N ARG A 87 2.20 -10.95 2.98
CA ARG A 87 2.55 -9.57 3.37
C ARG A 87 4.04 -9.33 3.54
N LEU A 88 4.82 -10.36 3.85
CA LEU A 88 6.27 -10.26 4.09
C LEU A 88 7.03 -9.54 2.96
N PRO A 89 6.89 -9.90 1.67
CA PRO A 89 7.62 -9.21 0.60
C PRO A 89 7.21 -7.74 0.46
N ILE A 90 5.98 -7.39 0.82
CA ILE A 90 5.50 -6.01 0.80
C ILE A 90 6.15 -5.19 1.91
N VAL A 91 6.24 -5.76 3.12
CA VAL A 91 6.95 -5.16 4.26
C VAL A 91 8.42 -4.93 3.92
N LEU A 92 9.09 -5.93 3.32
CA LEU A 92 10.50 -5.80 2.91
C LEU A 92 10.68 -4.71 1.85
N ALA A 93 9.79 -4.63 0.87
CA ALA A 93 9.78 -3.55 -0.12
C ALA A 93 9.52 -2.18 0.52
N GLY A 94 8.66 -2.12 1.55
CA GLY A 94 8.42 -0.90 2.34
C GLY A 94 9.67 -0.41 3.05
N ILE A 95 10.34 -1.29 3.80
CA ILE A 95 11.61 -0.98 4.48
C ILE A 95 12.69 -0.59 3.46
N GLY A 96 12.78 -1.33 2.35
CA GLY A 96 13.68 -0.98 1.24
C GLY A 96 13.39 0.39 0.64
N SER A 97 12.12 0.79 0.53
CA SER A 97 11.71 2.13 0.06
C SER A 97 12.14 3.24 1.02
N ILE A 98 12.03 3.01 2.33
CA ILE A 98 12.51 3.93 3.37
C ILE A 98 14.03 4.09 3.24
N PHE A 99 14.74 2.98 3.08
CA PHE A 99 16.20 3.00 2.92
C PHE A 99 16.64 3.71 1.63
N LEU A 100 15.93 3.48 0.51
CA LEU A 100 16.19 4.21 -0.74
C LEU A 100 15.91 5.70 -0.61
N THR A 101 14.87 6.09 0.12
CA THR A 101 14.58 7.51 0.41
C THR A 101 15.70 8.14 1.23
N PHE A 102 16.23 7.42 2.24
CA PHE A 102 17.43 7.82 2.95
C PHE A 102 18.61 8.03 1.99
N LEU A 103 18.89 7.06 1.11
CA LEU A 103 20.02 7.13 0.18
C LEU A 103 19.91 8.29 -0.82
N ILE A 104 18.69 8.53 -1.36
CA ILE A 104 18.43 9.66 -2.28
C ILE A 104 18.65 10.99 -1.52
N GLY A 105 18.03 11.14 -0.35
CA GLY A 105 18.17 12.34 0.48
C GLY A 105 19.61 12.60 0.88
N LYS A 106 20.34 11.55 1.30
CA LYS A 106 21.76 11.61 1.63
C LYS A 106 22.61 12.01 0.42
N LYS A 107 22.35 11.42 -0.74
CA LYS A 107 23.10 11.70 -1.97
C LYS A 107 22.92 13.12 -2.46
N LEU A 108 21.72 13.66 -2.32
CA LEU A 108 21.40 15.01 -2.80
C LEU A 108 21.74 16.11 -1.78
N HIS A 109 21.54 15.85 -0.49
CA HIS A 109 21.49 16.92 0.53
C HIS A 109 22.20 16.58 1.85
N GLY A 110 22.89 15.43 1.92
CA GLY A 110 23.65 15.02 3.11
C GLY A 110 22.89 14.11 4.06
N THR A 111 23.64 13.56 5.02
CA THR A 111 23.18 12.46 5.88
C THR A 111 21.98 12.83 6.74
N GLU A 112 21.95 14.04 7.30
CA GLU A 112 20.86 14.50 8.17
C GLU A 112 19.52 14.57 7.42
N VAL A 113 19.52 15.16 6.22
CA VAL A 113 18.33 15.18 5.35
C VAL A 113 17.89 13.77 4.99
N GLY A 114 18.84 12.88 4.67
CA GLY A 114 18.53 11.48 4.39
C GLY A 114 17.82 10.79 5.54
N ILE A 115 18.34 10.90 6.77
CA ILE A 115 17.75 10.26 7.97
C ILE A 115 16.35 10.81 8.25
N LEU A 116 16.20 12.13 8.25
CA LEU A 116 14.89 12.74 8.50
C LEU A 116 13.86 12.36 7.41
N SER A 117 14.30 12.28 6.15
CA SER A 117 13.43 11.83 5.05
C SER A 117 12.94 10.39 5.26
N ALA A 118 13.82 9.49 5.71
CA ALA A 118 13.47 8.11 6.02
C ALA A 118 12.40 8.04 7.13
N PHE A 119 12.57 8.80 8.21
CA PHE A 119 11.59 8.82 9.31
C PHE A 119 10.25 9.43 8.89
N ILE A 120 10.26 10.53 8.15
CA ILE A 120 9.02 11.14 7.63
C ILE A 120 8.27 10.14 6.74
N MET A 121 8.95 9.44 5.85
CA MET A 121 8.32 8.44 4.99
C MET A 121 7.78 7.26 5.80
N ALA A 122 8.59 6.70 6.71
CA ALA A 122 8.23 5.54 7.52
C ALA A 122 6.98 5.77 8.37
N PHE A 123 6.85 6.96 8.94
CA PHE A 123 5.78 7.30 9.87
C PHE A 123 4.60 8.05 9.21
N SER A 124 4.57 8.18 7.89
CA SER A 124 3.39 8.69 7.19
C SER A 124 2.32 7.61 7.07
N ILE A 125 1.08 7.93 7.45
CA ILE A 125 -0.01 6.95 7.60
C ILE A 125 -0.25 6.14 6.32
N GLN A 126 -0.35 6.78 5.17
CA GLN A 126 -0.66 6.09 3.92
C GLN A 126 0.45 5.13 3.50
N PHE A 127 1.70 5.56 3.57
CA PHE A 127 2.83 4.69 3.22
C PHE A 127 2.93 3.50 4.16
N TYR A 128 2.86 3.75 5.48
CA TYR A 128 2.88 2.70 6.50
C TYR A 128 1.77 1.67 6.31
N SER A 129 0.52 2.13 6.17
CA SER A 129 -0.64 1.24 6.02
C SER A 129 -0.54 0.37 4.77
N ASN A 130 -0.09 0.94 3.63
CA ASN A 130 0.09 0.19 2.40
C ASN A 130 1.28 -0.77 2.45
N SER A 131 2.30 -0.48 3.27
CA SER A 131 3.45 -1.36 3.46
C SER A 131 3.12 -2.65 4.25
N ARG A 132 1.91 -2.76 4.78
CA ARG A 132 1.41 -3.92 5.52
C ARG A 132 0.23 -4.61 4.82
N TYR A 133 0.01 -4.29 3.56
CA TYR A 133 -1.12 -4.72 2.77
C TYR A 133 -0.64 -5.40 1.50
N ALA A 134 -1.03 -6.67 1.27
CA ALA A 134 -0.52 -7.45 0.14
C ALA A 134 -1.05 -6.92 -1.21
N SER A 135 -0.36 -5.91 -1.74
CA SER A 135 -0.70 -5.23 -2.99
C SER A 135 0.55 -4.72 -3.72
N PRO A 136 0.48 -4.38 -5.02
CA PRO A 136 1.64 -4.01 -5.81
C PRO A 136 2.17 -2.59 -5.54
N GLU A 137 1.45 -1.75 -4.79
CA GLU A 137 1.75 -0.34 -4.61
C GLU A 137 3.12 -0.08 -3.98
N VAL A 138 3.46 -0.87 -2.96
CA VAL A 138 4.73 -0.69 -2.23
C VAL A 138 5.90 -1.38 -2.93
N PRO A 139 5.81 -2.60 -3.47
CA PRO A 139 6.82 -3.14 -4.38
C PRO A 139 7.11 -2.21 -5.57
N LEU A 140 6.07 -1.63 -6.17
CA LEU A 140 6.23 -0.61 -7.19
C LEU A 140 7.01 0.61 -6.68
N THR A 141 6.69 1.10 -5.48
CA THR A 141 7.41 2.23 -4.88
C THR A 141 8.88 1.91 -4.69
N PHE A 142 9.20 0.69 -4.25
CA PHE A 142 10.58 0.24 -4.07
C PHE A 142 11.36 0.26 -5.41
N PHE A 143 10.84 -0.37 -6.47
CA PHE A 143 11.53 -0.42 -7.76
C PHE A 143 11.56 0.95 -8.46
N PHE A 144 10.52 1.75 -8.28
CA PHE A 144 10.49 3.15 -8.74
C PHE A 144 11.61 3.98 -8.08
N LEU A 145 11.72 3.91 -6.74
CA LEU A 145 12.78 4.59 -5.99
C LEU A 145 14.17 4.06 -6.32
N LEU A 146 14.30 2.75 -6.50
CA LEU A 146 15.57 2.13 -6.91
C LEU A 146 16.02 2.66 -8.28
N THR A 147 15.08 2.77 -9.23
CA THR A 147 15.37 3.34 -10.55
C THR A 147 15.85 4.79 -10.43
N LEU A 148 15.16 5.62 -9.65
CA LEU A 148 15.53 7.02 -9.45
C LEU A 148 16.86 7.17 -8.68
N TYR A 149 17.11 6.34 -7.67
CA TYR A 149 18.37 6.34 -6.93
C TYR A 149 19.56 5.99 -7.82
N LEU A 150 19.45 4.90 -8.58
CA LEU A 150 20.51 4.45 -9.48
C LEU A 150 20.75 5.47 -10.60
N PHE A 151 19.68 6.07 -11.13
CA PHE A 151 19.80 7.17 -12.07
C PHE A 151 20.58 8.36 -11.47
N ILE A 152 20.20 8.85 -10.27
CA ILE A 152 20.84 10.03 -9.68
C ILE A 152 22.30 9.78 -9.32
N VAL A 153 22.64 8.57 -8.83
CA VAL A 153 24.04 8.18 -8.58
C VAL A 153 24.83 8.17 -9.89
N GLY A 154 24.33 7.48 -10.92
CA GLY A 154 24.99 7.40 -12.21
C GLY A 154 25.19 8.76 -12.87
N TYR A 155 24.15 9.60 -12.81
CA TYR A 155 24.14 10.94 -13.38
C TYR A 155 25.11 11.91 -12.69
N LYS A 156 25.08 11.95 -11.34
CA LYS A 156 25.92 12.86 -10.54
C LYS A 156 27.38 12.42 -10.49
N GLU A 157 27.66 11.12 -10.49
CA GLU A 157 29.02 10.57 -10.48
C GLU A 157 29.59 10.30 -11.87
N ASN A 158 28.81 10.55 -12.91
CA ASN A 158 29.19 10.26 -14.31
C ASN A 158 29.60 8.78 -14.51
N LYS A 159 28.90 7.85 -13.84
CA LYS A 159 29.18 6.40 -13.86
C LYS A 159 28.07 5.66 -14.60
N TRP A 160 28.33 5.31 -15.86
CA TRP A 160 27.31 4.66 -16.71
C TRP A 160 26.79 3.33 -16.18
N LYS A 161 27.58 2.57 -15.41
CA LYS A 161 27.12 1.31 -14.83
C LYS A 161 25.85 1.46 -13.97
N TYR A 162 25.69 2.56 -13.24
CA TYR A 162 24.48 2.83 -12.47
C TYR A 162 23.30 3.22 -13.35
N ILE A 163 23.55 3.86 -14.48
CA ILE A 163 22.51 4.10 -15.50
C ILE A 163 22.01 2.76 -16.05
N LEU A 164 22.90 1.82 -16.35
CA LEU A 164 22.51 0.46 -16.79
C LEU A 164 21.68 -0.25 -15.70
N TYR A 165 22.10 -0.20 -14.44
CA TYR A 165 21.32 -0.77 -13.34
C TYR A 165 19.98 -0.09 -13.16
N SER A 166 19.85 1.22 -13.45
CA SER A 166 18.55 1.91 -13.43
C SER A 166 17.59 1.40 -14.51
N TYR A 167 18.08 0.96 -15.67
CA TYR A 167 17.25 0.30 -16.67
C TYR A 167 16.74 -1.06 -16.20
N PHE A 168 17.56 -1.85 -15.51
CA PHE A 168 17.09 -3.10 -14.90
C PHE A 168 16.04 -2.85 -13.80
N ALA A 169 16.24 -1.84 -12.95
CA ALA A 169 15.25 -1.47 -11.95
C ALA A 169 13.94 -0.96 -12.61
N LEU A 170 14.03 -0.27 -13.75
CA LEU A 170 12.87 0.16 -14.54
C LEU A 170 12.11 -1.03 -15.13
N ILE A 171 12.80 -2.06 -15.59
CA ILE A 171 12.18 -3.32 -16.04
C ILE A 171 11.37 -3.95 -14.90
N LEU A 172 11.93 -4.03 -13.70
CA LEU A 172 11.23 -4.55 -12.52
C LEU A 172 10.03 -3.66 -12.15
N THR A 173 10.13 -2.34 -12.34
CA THR A 173 9.00 -1.41 -12.18
C THR A 173 7.86 -1.75 -13.15
N ILE A 174 8.18 -2.03 -14.42
CA ILE A 174 7.19 -2.44 -15.43
C ILE A 174 6.54 -3.77 -15.04
N TRP A 175 7.32 -4.76 -14.60
CA TRP A 175 6.80 -6.07 -14.16
C TRP A 175 5.94 -6.01 -12.88
N THR A 176 6.00 -4.89 -12.16
CA THR A 176 5.17 -4.69 -10.96
C THR A 176 3.79 -4.15 -11.29
N LYS A 177 3.69 -3.14 -12.16
CA LYS A 177 2.39 -2.45 -12.43
C LYS A 177 2.19 -1.98 -13.87
N GLY A 178 3.16 -2.24 -14.75
CA GLY A 178 3.06 -1.94 -16.19
C GLY A 178 3.71 -0.63 -16.61
N TYR A 179 3.57 -0.32 -17.89
CA TYR A 179 4.27 0.77 -18.60
C TYR A 179 3.97 2.21 -18.11
N PRO A 180 2.84 2.57 -17.48
CA PRO A 180 2.60 3.96 -17.11
C PRO A 180 3.68 4.57 -16.21
N TYR A 181 4.26 3.75 -15.33
CA TYR A 181 5.32 4.21 -14.42
C TYR A 181 6.68 4.37 -15.12
N MET A 182 6.92 3.63 -16.22
CA MET A 182 8.06 3.88 -17.11
C MET A 182 8.00 5.30 -17.70
N ILE A 183 6.81 5.70 -18.17
CA ILE A 183 6.59 7.05 -18.73
C ILE A 183 6.80 8.11 -17.64
N LEU A 184 6.28 7.90 -16.44
CA LEU A 184 6.47 8.84 -15.32
C LEU A 184 7.96 9.02 -14.96
N ILE A 185 8.72 7.93 -14.84
CA ILE A 185 10.16 7.99 -14.58
C ILE A 185 10.89 8.71 -15.72
N GLY A 186 10.54 8.38 -16.96
CA GLY A 186 11.08 9.06 -18.14
C GLY A 186 10.85 10.57 -18.12
N LEU A 187 9.64 11.00 -17.77
CA LEU A 187 9.30 12.43 -17.64
C LEU A 187 10.08 13.11 -16.50
N ILE A 188 10.20 12.44 -15.33
CA ILE A 188 10.98 12.97 -14.20
C ILE A 188 12.44 13.19 -14.62
N VAL A 189 13.05 12.18 -15.24
CA VAL A 189 14.45 12.23 -15.68
C VAL A 189 14.64 13.31 -16.76
N PHE A 190 13.77 13.33 -17.75
CA PHE A 190 13.83 14.28 -18.86
C PHE A 190 13.73 15.74 -18.37
N ILE A 191 12.71 16.07 -17.58
CA ILE A 191 12.49 17.42 -17.07
C ILE A 191 13.60 17.83 -16.11
N TYR A 192 14.07 16.89 -15.24
CA TYR A 192 15.18 17.17 -14.35
C TYR A 192 16.46 17.51 -15.10
N ILE A 193 16.83 16.74 -16.14
CA ILE A 193 18.04 17.03 -16.92
C ILE A 193 17.94 18.39 -17.60
N LEU A 194 16.79 18.72 -18.20
CA LEU A 194 16.56 20.05 -18.80
C LEU A 194 16.79 21.17 -17.78
N TRP A 195 16.28 21.00 -16.58
CA TRP A 195 16.42 21.98 -15.50
C TRP A 195 17.86 22.05 -14.98
N ASP A 196 18.52 20.92 -14.75
CA ASP A 196 19.91 20.83 -14.25
C ASP A 196 20.90 21.54 -15.18
N VAL A 197 20.69 21.47 -16.51
CA VAL A 197 21.51 22.16 -17.51
C VAL A 197 21.02 23.58 -17.83
N ASN A 198 20.09 24.17 -17.06
CA ASN A 198 19.50 25.48 -17.24
C ASN A 198 18.90 25.67 -18.65
N PHE A 199 18.21 24.66 -19.18
CA PHE A 199 17.58 24.65 -20.52
C PHE A 199 18.57 24.86 -21.70
N ASN A 200 19.86 24.60 -21.48
CA ASN A 200 20.85 24.61 -22.54
C ASN A 200 20.74 23.33 -23.38
N PHE A 201 20.21 23.45 -24.59
CA PHE A 201 19.91 22.33 -25.48
C PHE A 201 21.14 21.50 -25.85
N LYS A 202 22.31 22.13 -26.08
CA LYS A 202 23.55 21.42 -26.40
C LYS A 202 23.98 20.52 -25.23
N LYS A 203 24.04 21.07 -24.00
CA LYS A 203 24.36 20.31 -22.79
C LYS A 203 23.33 19.24 -22.51
N PHE A 204 22.06 19.50 -22.79
CA PHE A 204 20.99 18.52 -22.66
C PHE A 204 21.22 17.28 -23.54
N LEU A 205 21.56 17.50 -24.84
CA LEU A 205 21.88 16.41 -25.76
C LEU A 205 23.12 15.61 -25.32
N GLU A 206 24.15 16.29 -24.79
CA GLU A 206 25.34 15.63 -24.23
C GLU A 206 24.97 14.71 -23.07
N LYS A 207 24.07 15.16 -22.17
CA LYS A 207 23.56 14.35 -21.06
C LYS A 207 22.70 13.18 -21.54
N LEU A 208 21.86 13.37 -22.56
CA LEU A 208 21.11 12.26 -23.17
C LEU A 208 22.03 11.23 -23.82
N LYS A 209 23.10 11.63 -24.49
CA LYS A 209 24.11 10.72 -25.02
C LYS A 209 24.76 9.89 -23.92
N PHE A 210 25.05 10.50 -22.76
CA PHE A 210 25.58 9.78 -21.59
C PHE A 210 24.65 8.69 -21.10
N LEU A 211 23.33 8.87 -21.18
CA LEU A 211 22.36 7.84 -20.79
C LEU A 211 22.37 6.63 -21.72
N LYS A 212 22.95 6.72 -22.92
CA LYS A 212 22.98 5.65 -23.92
C LYS A 212 21.59 5.06 -24.20
N LEU A 213 20.62 5.93 -24.49
CA LEU A 213 19.21 5.55 -24.71
C LEU A 213 19.07 4.48 -25.81
N HIS A 214 19.97 4.45 -26.80
CA HIS A 214 20.02 3.43 -27.86
C HIS A 214 20.30 2.00 -27.33
N ILE A 215 20.84 1.86 -26.12
CA ILE A 215 21.00 0.58 -25.42
C ILE A 215 19.84 0.37 -24.43
N GLY A 216 19.54 1.40 -23.61
CA GLY A 216 18.56 1.33 -22.55
C GLY A 216 17.14 1.08 -23.04
N ILE A 217 16.70 1.79 -24.11
CA ILE A 217 15.34 1.66 -24.64
C ILE A 217 15.10 0.23 -25.19
N PRO A 218 15.93 -0.32 -26.09
CA PRO A 218 15.74 -1.70 -26.54
C PRO A 218 15.77 -2.72 -25.40
N LEU A 219 16.69 -2.57 -24.44
CA LEU A 219 16.76 -3.44 -23.27
C LEU A 219 15.44 -3.43 -22.47
N VAL A 220 14.91 -2.25 -22.19
CA VAL A 220 13.65 -2.09 -21.45
C VAL A 220 12.46 -2.62 -22.26
N LEU A 221 12.41 -2.38 -23.57
CA LEU A 221 11.33 -2.88 -24.42
C LEU A 221 11.34 -4.41 -24.50
N VAL A 222 12.49 -5.02 -24.75
CA VAL A 222 12.58 -6.49 -24.86
C VAL A 222 12.32 -7.17 -23.51
N LEU A 223 13.05 -6.79 -22.45
CA LEU A 223 12.93 -7.45 -21.15
C LEU A 223 11.72 -6.97 -20.35
N GLY A 224 11.30 -5.71 -20.52
CA GLY A 224 10.16 -5.16 -19.78
C GLY A 224 8.80 -5.66 -20.27
N PHE A 225 8.70 -5.96 -21.58
CA PHE A 225 7.40 -6.27 -22.19
C PHE A 225 7.22 -7.74 -22.59
N TRP A 226 8.23 -8.62 -22.40
CA TRP A 226 8.14 -10.03 -22.83
C TRP A 226 6.91 -10.76 -22.25
N TRP A 227 6.56 -10.50 -20.98
CA TRP A 227 5.40 -11.14 -20.35
C TRP A 227 4.09 -10.68 -21.01
N PHE A 228 3.98 -9.40 -21.38
CA PHE A 228 2.80 -8.88 -22.09
C PHE A 228 2.67 -9.50 -23.49
N VAL A 229 3.78 -9.70 -24.18
CA VAL A 229 3.82 -10.41 -25.47
C VAL A 229 3.40 -11.87 -25.29
N TYR A 230 3.93 -12.57 -24.28
CA TYR A 230 3.53 -13.93 -23.93
C TYR A 230 2.01 -14.02 -23.68
N MET A 231 1.45 -13.15 -22.85
CA MET A 231 0.03 -13.13 -22.54
C MET A 231 -0.83 -12.84 -23.77
N TYR A 232 -0.39 -11.93 -24.63
CA TYR A 232 -1.09 -11.62 -25.88
C TYR A 232 -1.06 -12.82 -26.85
N ILE A 233 0.08 -13.50 -27.01
CA ILE A 233 0.16 -14.70 -27.85
C ILE A 233 -0.79 -15.81 -27.34
N LYS A 234 -0.92 -15.94 -26.03
CA LYS A 234 -1.71 -17.00 -25.41
C LYS A 234 -3.21 -16.72 -25.37
N PHE A 235 -3.60 -15.51 -25.00
CA PHE A 235 -5.00 -15.13 -24.72
C PHE A 235 -5.56 -14.12 -25.73
N GLY A 236 -4.74 -13.62 -26.66
CA GLY A 236 -5.19 -12.71 -27.72
C GLY A 236 -5.81 -11.40 -27.21
N ASN A 237 -6.89 -11.02 -27.88
CA ASN A 237 -7.60 -9.78 -27.58
C ASN A 237 -8.27 -9.76 -26.19
N GLU A 238 -8.63 -10.91 -25.65
CA GLU A 238 -9.20 -10.98 -24.29
C GLU A 238 -8.25 -10.38 -23.26
N PHE A 239 -6.97 -10.75 -23.32
CA PHE A 239 -5.95 -10.12 -22.49
C PHE A 239 -5.78 -8.63 -22.77
N LEU A 240 -5.67 -8.26 -24.06
CA LEU A 240 -5.37 -6.89 -24.46
C LEU A 240 -6.49 -5.93 -24.04
N ASP A 241 -7.75 -6.31 -24.24
CA ASP A 241 -8.92 -5.47 -23.91
C ASP A 241 -9.00 -5.19 -22.40
N VAL A 242 -8.88 -6.23 -21.56
CA VAL A 242 -8.90 -6.07 -20.10
C VAL A 242 -7.70 -5.23 -19.62
N TYR A 243 -6.50 -5.50 -20.14
CA TYR A 243 -5.31 -4.75 -19.75
C TYR A 243 -5.36 -3.28 -20.17
N MET A 244 -5.87 -2.99 -21.37
CA MET A 244 -6.06 -1.63 -21.87
C MET A 244 -7.16 -0.88 -21.12
N GLU A 245 -8.22 -1.57 -20.71
CA GLU A 245 -9.26 -1.01 -19.86
C GLU A 245 -8.72 -0.59 -18.49
N GLU A 246 -7.93 -1.45 -17.86
CA GLU A 246 -7.32 -1.18 -16.55
C GLU A 246 -6.24 -0.09 -16.58
N THR A 247 -5.61 0.15 -17.71
CA THR A 247 -4.51 1.11 -17.85
C THR A 247 -4.93 2.39 -18.58
N LEU A 248 -5.10 2.31 -19.89
CA LEU A 248 -5.31 3.49 -20.75
C LEU A 248 -6.75 4.01 -20.65
N LYS A 249 -7.75 3.14 -20.82
CA LYS A 249 -9.17 3.56 -20.79
C LYS A 249 -9.54 4.14 -19.43
N ARG A 250 -9.03 3.56 -18.34
CA ARG A 250 -9.24 4.08 -16.98
C ARG A 250 -8.65 5.47 -16.77
N ALA A 251 -7.54 5.78 -17.43
CA ALA A 251 -6.90 7.10 -17.37
C ALA A 251 -7.65 8.16 -18.20
N ILE A 252 -8.35 7.76 -19.27
CA ILE A 252 -8.91 8.68 -20.28
C ILE A 252 -10.45 8.74 -20.23
N ALA A 253 -11.15 7.60 -20.09
CA ALA A 253 -12.57 7.47 -20.38
C ALA A 253 -13.53 7.85 -19.25
N LYS A 254 -13.06 8.01 -18.00
CA LYS A 254 -13.91 8.37 -16.87
C LYS A 254 -14.41 9.81 -17.00
N LYS A 255 -15.69 10.07 -16.70
CA LYS A 255 -16.20 11.44 -16.64
C LYS A 255 -15.40 12.27 -15.62
N SER A 256 -14.99 13.47 -15.98
CA SER A 256 -14.37 14.42 -15.06
C SER A 256 -15.41 14.95 -14.06
N ASN A 257 -15.02 15.03 -12.78
CA ASN A 257 -15.82 15.69 -11.73
C ASN A 257 -15.53 17.20 -11.64
N GLY A 258 -14.96 17.80 -12.69
CA GLY A 258 -14.63 19.23 -12.74
C GLY A 258 -13.53 19.62 -11.73
N LEU A 259 -13.76 20.70 -10.99
CA LEU A 259 -12.79 21.22 -9.99
C LEU A 259 -12.42 20.21 -8.90
N ALA A 260 -13.29 19.27 -8.56
CA ALA A 260 -13.01 18.23 -7.56
C ALA A 260 -11.81 17.34 -7.98
N ASP A 261 -11.63 17.10 -9.27
CA ASP A 261 -10.49 16.32 -9.77
C ASP A 261 -9.15 17.04 -9.57
N LEU A 262 -9.13 18.38 -9.65
CA LEU A 262 -7.93 19.19 -9.44
C LEU A 262 -7.45 19.10 -7.99
N PHE A 263 -8.38 19.09 -7.02
CA PHE A 263 -8.07 19.06 -5.59
C PHE A 263 -7.95 17.64 -5.02
N PHE A 264 -8.16 16.59 -5.82
CA PHE A 264 -8.15 15.22 -5.33
C PHE A 264 -6.82 14.84 -4.66
N TYR A 265 -5.68 14.98 -5.34
CA TYR A 265 -4.38 14.62 -4.76
C TYR A 265 -3.89 15.60 -3.69
N PRO A 266 -4.08 16.92 -3.78
CA PRO A 266 -3.93 17.79 -2.63
C PRO A 266 -4.72 17.32 -1.40
N TYR A 267 -5.98 16.90 -1.58
CA TYR A 267 -6.76 16.32 -0.48
C TYR A 267 -6.19 14.97 0.02
N VAL A 268 -5.75 14.09 -0.89
CA VAL A 268 -5.09 12.81 -0.52
C VAL A 268 -3.84 13.07 0.32
N ILE A 269 -3.02 14.07 -0.01
CA ILE A 269 -1.84 14.45 0.76
C ILE A 269 -2.24 14.87 2.19
N LEU A 270 -3.36 15.58 2.38
CA LEU A 270 -3.79 16.04 3.70
C LEU A 270 -3.97 14.91 4.71
N TRP A 271 -4.57 13.80 4.31
CA TRP A 271 -4.75 12.66 5.20
C TRP A 271 -3.67 11.59 5.06
N GLY A 272 -3.18 11.36 3.83
CA GLY A 272 -2.24 10.28 3.54
C GLY A 272 -0.82 10.56 4.05
N PHE A 273 -0.42 11.82 4.10
CA PHE A 273 0.88 12.24 4.61
C PHE A 273 0.84 12.67 6.09
N LEU A 274 -0.27 12.39 6.80
CA LEU A 274 -0.33 12.62 8.25
C LEU A 274 0.78 11.84 8.97
N PRO A 275 1.35 12.42 10.06
CA PRO A 275 0.99 13.71 10.66
C PRO A 275 1.67 14.93 10.01
N TYR A 276 2.47 14.74 8.95
CA TYR A 276 3.36 15.75 8.37
C TYR A 276 2.72 16.65 7.30
N SER A 277 1.46 16.45 6.96
CA SER A 277 0.77 17.12 5.84
C SER A 277 0.85 18.65 5.93
N LEU A 278 0.53 19.22 7.09
CA LEU A 278 0.59 20.67 7.29
C LEU A 278 2.01 21.19 7.14
N ALA A 279 2.99 20.56 7.77
CA ALA A 279 4.40 20.94 7.65
C ALA A 279 4.88 20.88 6.20
N PHE A 280 4.42 19.89 5.43
CA PHE A 280 4.74 19.76 4.01
C PHE A 280 4.18 20.94 3.19
N TYR A 281 2.91 21.29 3.36
CA TYR A 281 2.33 22.44 2.65
C TYR A 281 3.02 23.76 3.02
N PHE A 282 3.36 23.96 4.28
CA PHE A 282 4.14 25.12 4.70
C PHE A 282 5.56 25.12 4.10
N SER A 283 6.18 23.96 3.95
CA SER A 283 7.48 23.87 3.28
C SER A 283 7.41 24.31 1.82
N LEU A 284 6.38 23.87 1.08
CA LEU A 284 6.15 24.31 -0.30
C LEU A 284 5.96 25.83 -0.38
N PHE A 285 5.17 26.40 0.52
CA PHE A 285 5.00 27.86 0.60
C PHE A 285 6.32 28.58 0.92
N GLY A 286 7.15 28.03 1.80
CA GLY A 286 8.47 28.56 2.11
C GLY A 286 9.42 28.56 0.91
N TYR A 287 9.36 27.54 0.05
CA TYR A 287 10.13 27.50 -1.21
C TYR A 287 9.61 28.52 -2.22
N LEU A 288 8.30 28.72 -2.34
CA LEU A 288 7.73 29.73 -3.22
C LEU A 288 8.20 31.15 -2.86
N LYS A 289 8.35 31.45 -1.56
CA LYS A 289 8.94 32.72 -1.09
C LYS A 289 10.44 32.86 -1.42
N ASN A 290 11.17 31.75 -1.54
CA ASN A 290 12.61 31.70 -1.80
C ASN A 290 12.91 30.90 -3.05
N TRP A 291 12.43 31.39 -4.21
CA TRP A 291 12.53 30.71 -5.50
C TRP A 291 13.95 30.21 -5.84
N LYS A 292 14.99 30.96 -5.47
CA LYS A 292 16.39 30.57 -5.70
C LYS A 292 16.72 29.20 -5.09
N ARG A 293 16.10 28.84 -3.95
CA ARG A 293 16.32 27.56 -3.28
C ARG A 293 15.60 26.37 -3.93
N ILE A 294 14.63 26.62 -4.82
CA ILE A 294 13.97 25.54 -5.55
C ILE A 294 14.97 24.81 -6.45
N LYS A 295 15.99 25.50 -6.93
CA LYS A 295 17.05 24.88 -7.73
C LYS A 295 17.82 23.82 -6.95
N GLU A 296 18.02 24.02 -5.64
CA GLU A 296 18.73 23.08 -4.78
C GLU A 296 17.97 21.75 -4.64
N ILE A 297 16.64 21.77 -4.69
CA ILE A 297 15.77 20.61 -4.62
C ILE A 297 15.18 20.24 -6.00
N SER A 298 15.77 20.68 -7.09
CA SER A 298 15.22 20.54 -8.46
C SER A 298 14.83 19.12 -8.81
N PHE A 299 15.60 18.09 -8.41
CA PHE A 299 15.28 16.71 -8.68
C PHE A 299 13.99 16.25 -7.96
N VAL A 300 13.92 16.46 -6.65
CA VAL A 300 12.79 15.98 -5.86
C VAL A 300 11.51 16.78 -6.09
N ILE A 301 11.62 18.08 -6.39
CA ILE A 301 10.45 18.90 -6.74
C ILE A 301 9.94 18.55 -8.15
N THR A 302 10.82 18.24 -9.09
CA THR A 302 10.43 17.72 -10.41
C THR A 302 9.70 16.41 -10.28
N TRP A 303 10.24 15.48 -9.49
CA TRP A 303 9.58 14.21 -9.21
C TRP A 303 8.19 14.41 -8.59
N PHE A 304 8.08 15.22 -7.54
CA PHE A 304 6.79 15.54 -6.92
C PHE A 304 5.78 16.16 -7.90
N LEU A 305 6.21 17.18 -8.68
CA LEU A 305 5.34 17.90 -9.61
C LEU A 305 4.89 17.02 -10.78
N VAL A 306 5.77 16.19 -11.36
CA VAL A 306 5.40 15.25 -12.42
C VAL A 306 4.32 14.29 -11.92
N MET A 307 4.52 13.70 -10.74
CA MET A 307 3.51 12.82 -10.13
C MET A 307 2.18 13.57 -9.91
N LEU A 308 2.24 14.76 -9.32
CA LEU A 308 1.05 15.56 -9.03
C LEU A 308 0.28 15.92 -10.30
N ILE A 309 0.98 16.45 -11.33
CA ILE A 309 0.37 16.93 -12.57
C ILE A 309 -0.23 15.75 -13.35
N VAL A 310 0.55 14.69 -13.58
CA VAL A 310 0.09 13.55 -14.40
C VAL A 310 -1.12 12.86 -13.77
N PHE A 311 -1.09 12.61 -12.47
CA PHE A 311 -2.23 11.97 -11.80
C PHE A 311 -3.42 12.94 -11.61
N THR A 312 -3.19 14.25 -11.56
CA THR A 312 -4.28 15.24 -11.56
C THR A 312 -4.98 15.29 -12.92
N ILE A 313 -4.25 15.17 -14.03
CA ILE A 313 -4.82 15.12 -15.39
C ILE A 313 -5.54 13.79 -15.64
N ALA A 314 -4.98 12.67 -15.16
CA ALA A 314 -5.59 11.36 -15.33
C ALA A 314 -6.98 11.31 -14.67
N LYS A 315 -8.00 10.82 -15.40
CA LYS A 315 -9.40 10.81 -14.94
C LYS A 315 -9.70 9.72 -13.90
N GLY A 316 -8.97 8.61 -13.94
CA GLY A 316 -9.11 7.51 -12.97
C GLY A 316 -8.38 7.80 -11.66
N LYS A 317 -9.05 8.42 -10.69
CA LYS A 317 -8.48 8.83 -9.41
C LYS A 317 -8.44 7.67 -8.40
N VAL A 318 -7.27 7.34 -7.89
CA VAL A 318 -7.08 6.38 -6.79
C VAL A 318 -6.02 6.94 -5.84
N PRO A 319 -6.29 7.00 -4.53
CA PRO A 319 -5.35 7.57 -3.56
C PRO A 319 -3.96 6.90 -3.57
N THR A 320 -3.92 5.59 -3.78
CA THR A 320 -2.67 4.81 -3.74
C THR A 320 -1.74 5.04 -4.93
N TYR A 321 -2.23 5.67 -6.02
CA TYR A 321 -1.38 6.03 -7.16
C TYR A 321 -0.33 7.10 -6.82
N PHE A 322 -0.50 7.78 -5.69
CA PHE A 322 0.40 8.85 -5.27
C PHE A 322 1.46 8.41 -4.25
N ILE A 323 1.46 7.13 -3.84
CA ILE A 323 2.40 6.60 -2.83
C ILE A 323 3.87 6.78 -3.26
N GLN A 324 4.17 6.65 -4.56
CA GLN A 324 5.53 6.81 -5.08
C GLN A 324 6.07 8.26 -4.92
N ALA A 325 5.20 9.24 -4.67
CA ALA A 325 5.61 10.61 -4.37
C ALA A 325 6.04 10.84 -2.90
N HIS A 326 5.74 9.88 -1.98
CA HIS A 326 6.06 10.03 -0.55
C HIS A 326 7.56 10.23 -0.31
N GLY A 327 8.43 9.55 -1.08
CA GLY A 327 9.87 9.77 -1.00
C GLY A 327 10.27 11.22 -1.32
N ALA A 328 9.72 11.78 -2.41
CA ALA A 328 9.95 13.19 -2.77
C ALA A 328 9.45 14.15 -1.69
N MET A 329 8.20 13.98 -1.24
CA MET A 329 7.60 14.81 -0.19
C MET A 329 8.41 14.78 1.11
N SER A 330 8.90 13.60 1.47
CA SER A 330 9.74 13.41 2.67
C SER A 330 11.07 14.14 2.55
N ILE A 331 11.74 14.07 1.39
CA ILE A 331 13.02 14.75 1.16
C ILE A 331 12.81 16.27 1.12
N ILE A 332 11.76 16.77 0.45
CA ILE A 332 11.42 18.19 0.38
C ILE A 332 11.23 18.75 1.80
N LEU A 333 10.44 18.06 2.64
CA LEU A 333 10.18 18.50 4.00
C LEU A 333 11.44 18.40 4.88
N ALA A 334 12.19 17.30 4.80
CA ALA A 334 13.42 17.12 5.57
C ALA A 334 14.47 18.20 5.23
N TYR A 335 14.68 18.48 3.95
CA TYR A 335 15.58 19.54 3.51
C TYR A 335 15.13 20.92 4.01
N PHE A 336 13.81 21.19 4.00
CA PHE A 336 13.27 22.41 4.57
C PHE A 336 13.57 22.55 6.06
N ILE A 337 13.34 21.50 6.86
CA ILE A 337 13.59 21.49 8.31
C ILE A 337 15.06 21.77 8.62
N VAL A 338 15.99 21.09 7.93
CA VAL A 338 17.43 21.22 8.18
C VAL A 338 17.94 22.62 7.82
N ASN A 339 17.50 23.19 6.70
CA ASN A 339 18.08 24.42 6.17
C ASN A 339 17.43 25.71 6.70
N TYR A 340 16.13 25.66 7.09
CA TYR A 340 15.44 26.83 7.64
C TYR A 340 15.62 27.00 9.15
N LYS A 341 16.23 26.03 9.83
CA LYS A 341 16.48 25.97 11.28
C LYS A 341 15.30 26.38 12.16
N PHE A 342 15.05 25.66 13.23
CA PHE A 342 13.94 25.87 14.18
C PHE A 342 13.94 27.22 14.93
N LYS A 343 14.88 28.13 14.65
CA LYS A 343 14.85 29.51 15.17
C LYS A 343 13.71 30.33 14.57
N ASN A 344 13.25 29.96 13.36
CA ASN A 344 12.14 30.65 12.69
C ASN A 344 10.80 30.02 13.08
N TRP A 345 9.89 30.80 13.63
CA TRP A 345 8.54 30.39 14.00
C TRP A 345 7.77 29.79 12.81
N PHE A 346 8.02 30.27 11.60
CA PHE A 346 7.42 29.78 10.38
C PHE A 346 7.74 28.29 10.09
N VAL A 347 8.85 27.76 10.58
CA VAL A 347 9.21 26.34 10.51
C VAL A 347 8.74 25.60 11.74
N LYS A 348 8.92 26.21 12.92
CA LYS A 348 8.64 25.58 14.21
C LYS A 348 7.15 25.29 14.41
N ILE A 349 6.27 26.22 14.09
CA ILE A 349 4.82 26.06 14.32
C ILE A 349 4.23 24.93 13.46
N PRO A 350 4.40 24.87 12.13
CA PRO A 350 3.87 23.77 11.32
C PRO A 350 4.44 22.41 11.69
N TRP A 351 5.71 22.37 12.09
CA TRP A 351 6.34 21.13 12.55
C TRP A 351 5.73 20.67 13.89
N MET A 352 5.55 21.58 14.83
CA MET A 352 4.87 21.27 16.09
C MET A 352 3.38 20.95 15.89
N ALA A 353 2.71 21.53 14.89
CA ALA A 353 1.34 21.14 14.53
C ALA A 353 1.25 19.65 14.16
N SER A 354 2.26 19.07 13.55
CA SER A 354 2.34 17.62 13.28
C SER A 354 2.33 16.80 14.58
N PHE A 355 3.03 17.25 15.61
CA PHE A 355 3.00 16.65 16.94
C PHE A 355 1.62 16.71 17.59
N PHE A 356 1.00 17.89 17.61
CA PHE A 356 -0.32 18.08 18.21
C PHE A 356 -1.41 17.33 17.44
N THR A 357 -1.36 17.31 16.10
CA THR A 357 -2.33 16.57 15.29
C THR A 357 -2.27 15.07 15.61
N ALA A 358 -1.08 14.47 15.64
CA ALA A 358 -0.94 13.06 15.99
C ALA A 358 -1.38 12.82 17.45
N GLY A 359 -1.00 13.69 18.40
CA GLY A 359 -1.37 13.58 19.81
C GLY A 359 -2.89 13.65 20.04
N LEU A 360 -3.59 14.57 19.39
CA LEU A 360 -5.04 14.67 19.46
C LEU A 360 -5.73 13.43 18.88
N ILE A 361 -5.28 12.94 17.73
CA ILE A 361 -5.82 11.73 17.12
C ILE A 361 -5.65 10.54 18.07
N ILE A 362 -4.48 10.39 18.69
CA ILE A 362 -4.18 9.34 19.66
C ILE A 362 -5.16 9.44 20.85
N LEU A 363 -5.27 10.60 21.48
CA LEU A 363 -6.13 10.79 22.65
C LEU A 363 -7.60 10.47 22.35
N PHE A 364 -8.10 10.92 21.20
CA PHE A 364 -9.47 10.64 20.77
C PHE A 364 -9.70 9.17 20.48
N ILE A 365 -8.81 8.54 19.69
CA ILE A 365 -8.97 7.13 19.29
C ILE A 365 -8.82 6.24 20.51
N GLU A 366 -7.74 6.39 21.26
CA GLU A 366 -7.41 5.49 22.37
C GLU A 366 -8.39 5.64 23.52
N GLY A 367 -8.72 6.87 23.92
CA GLY A 367 -9.73 7.12 24.96
C GLY A 367 -11.10 6.56 24.58
N TYR A 368 -11.49 6.70 23.31
CA TYR A 368 -12.74 6.14 22.80
C TYR A 368 -12.71 4.60 22.75
N LEU A 369 -11.61 3.99 22.29
CA LEU A 369 -11.47 2.54 22.21
C LEU A 369 -11.42 1.89 23.60
N ILE A 370 -10.67 2.46 24.55
CA ILE A 370 -10.64 1.97 25.94
C ILE A 370 -12.03 2.00 26.54
N TYR A 371 -12.77 3.12 26.40
CA TYR A 371 -14.14 3.25 26.89
C TYR A 371 -15.10 2.25 26.23
N GLN A 372 -15.00 2.03 24.92
CA GLN A 372 -15.93 1.16 24.18
C GLN A 372 -15.64 -0.32 24.33
N PHE A 373 -14.37 -0.71 24.48
CA PHE A 373 -13.93 -2.11 24.48
C PHE A 373 -13.47 -2.57 25.85
N ASP A 374 -13.56 -1.70 26.87
CA ASP A 374 -13.09 -1.98 28.22
C ASP A 374 -11.66 -2.53 28.22
N LEU A 375 -10.78 -1.89 27.43
CA LEU A 375 -9.39 -2.28 27.29
C LEU A 375 -8.63 -2.00 28.57
N ASP A 376 -7.64 -2.83 28.85
CA ASP A 376 -6.79 -2.66 30.02
C ASP A 376 -6.12 -1.27 30.02
N LYS A 377 -6.08 -0.64 31.19
CA LYS A 377 -5.43 0.67 31.42
C LYS A 377 -3.95 0.71 31.05
N LEU A 378 -3.30 -0.46 30.88
CA LEU A 378 -1.96 -0.60 30.32
C LEU A 378 -1.82 0.08 28.94
N TYR A 379 -2.88 0.15 28.14
CA TYR A 379 -2.87 0.87 26.86
C TYR A 379 -2.60 2.37 27.02
N TYR A 380 -2.94 2.98 28.17
CA TYR A 380 -2.60 4.38 28.47
C TYR A 380 -1.08 4.59 28.63
N ILE A 381 -0.32 3.58 29.05
CA ILE A 381 1.14 3.66 29.20
C ILE A 381 1.79 3.84 27.82
N VAL A 382 1.23 3.20 26.80
CA VAL A 382 1.70 3.34 25.41
C VAL A 382 1.57 4.80 24.93
N ILE A 383 0.51 5.50 25.34
CA ILE A 383 0.29 6.93 25.03
C ILE A 383 1.32 7.81 25.75
N LEU A 384 1.68 7.46 26.98
CA LEU A 384 2.63 8.24 27.77
C LEU A 384 4.08 8.06 27.32
N PHE A 385 4.42 6.93 26.69
CA PHE A 385 5.79 6.62 26.32
C PHE A 385 6.47 7.69 25.44
N PRO A 386 5.89 8.18 24.33
CA PRO A 386 6.50 9.22 23.52
C PRO A 386 6.55 10.57 24.25
N LEU A 387 5.53 10.86 25.09
CA LEU A 387 5.50 12.08 25.86
C LEU A 387 6.65 12.13 26.88
N LEU A 388 6.86 11.04 27.62
CA LEU A 388 7.97 10.89 28.56
C LEU A 388 9.32 10.97 27.87
N TYR A 389 9.42 10.36 26.70
CA TYR A 389 10.66 10.40 25.91
C TYR A 389 10.94 11.80 25.35
N ALA A 390 9.90 12.51 24.88
CA ALA A 390 9.99 13.88 24.42
C ALA A 390 10.41 14.85 25.55
N ILE A 391 9.84 14.68 26.77
CA ILE A 391 10.19 15.49 27.95
C ILE A 391 11.66 15.30 28.33
N ARG A 392 12.18 14.07 28.24
CA ARG A 392 13.58 13.76 28.59
C ARG A 392 14.59 14.47 27.70
N TYR A 393 14.32 14.58 26.40
CA TYR A 393 15.30 15.09 25.44
C TYR A 393 15.08 16.55 25.01
N LYS A 394 13.90 17.13 25.25
CA LYS A 394 13.51 18.53 24.92
C LYS A 394 13.90 18.96 23.49
N ASP A 395 13.92 18.02 22.53
CA ASP A 395 14.34 18.29 21.17
C ASP A 395 13.13 18.34 20.23
N PHE A 396 12.83 19.53 19.74
CA PHE A 396 11.68 19.80 18.87
C PHE A 396 11.72 19.02 17.54
N VAL A 397 12.88 18.56 17.08
CA VAL A 397 13.00 17.77 15.84
C VAL A 397 12.32 16.42 16.00
N PHE A 398 12.42 15.79 17.16
CA PHE A 398 11.98 14.43 17.39
C PHE A 398 10.53 14.31 17.93
N PHE A 399 9.92 15.40 18.42
CA PHE A 399 8.55 15.34 18.94
C PHE A 399 7.52 14.79 17.92
N PRO A 400 7.45 15.28 16.66
CA PRO A 400 6.53 14.74 15.69
C PRO A 400 6.79 13.27 15.33
N PHE A 401 8.05 12.81 15.36
CA PHE A 401 8.36 11.41 15.11
C PHE A 401 7.87 10.52 16.26
N ASN A 402 8.06 10.94 17.50
CA ASN A 402 7.55 10.20 18.67
C ASN A 402 6.02 10.07 18.64
N SER A 403 5.31 11.15 18.32
CA SER A 403 3.84 11.10 18.26
C SER A 403 3.35 10.26 17.08
N ALA A 404 4.02 10.35 15.92
CA ALA A 404 3.70 9.51 14.78
C ALA A 404 3.94 8.02 15.07
N LEU A 405 5.07 7.69 15.70
CA LEU A 405 5.39 6.34 16.17
C LEU A 405 4.28 5.79 17.08
N THR A 406 3.85 6.59 18.07
CA THR A 406 2.76 6.18 18.98
C THR A 406 1.44 5.97 18.25
N LEU A 407 1.09 6.87 17.33
CA LEU A 407 -0.11 6.72 16.53
C LEU A 407 -0.14 5.39 15.76
N LEU A 408 0.97 5.04 15.12
CA LEU A 408 1.08 3.79 14.39
C LEU A 408 1.04 2.57 15.33
N PHE A 409 1.63 2.69 16.52
CA PHE A 409 1.59 1.66 17.54
C PHE A 409 0.17 1.38 18.03
N VAL A 410 -0.62 2.44 18.30
CA VAL A 410 -2.05 2.35 18.65
C VAL A 410 -2.85 1.64 17.54
N ILE A 411 -2.60 1.98 16.29
CA ILE A 411 -3.27 1.32 15.16
C ILE A 411 -3.01 -0.19 15.17
N VAL A 412 -1.76 -0.60 15.35
CA VAL A 412 -1.35 -2.01 15.26
C VAL A 412 -1.79 -2.83 16.46
N ILE A 413 -1.70 -2.26 17.67
CA ILE A 413 -1.99 -2.99 18.92
C ILE A 413 -3.47 -2.96 19.26
N SER A 414 -4.16 -1.83 19.02
CA SER A 414 -5.55 -1.66 19.47
C SER A 414 -6.55 -1.81 18.32
N ILE A 415 -6.34 -1.14 17.19
CA ILE A 415 -7.34 -1.06 16.12
C ILE A 415 -7.42 -2.35 15.31
N LEU A 416 -6.28 -2.89 14.86
CA LEU A 416 -6.28 -4.07 14.00
C LEU A 416 -6.86 -5.33 14.69
N PRO A 417 -6.54 -5.64 15.96
CA PRO A 417 -7.18 -6.77 16.66
C PRO A 417 -8.69 -6.62 16.83
N ILE A 418 -9.17 -5.39 17.11
CA ILE A 418 -10.60 -5.12 17.29
C ILE A 418 -11.39 -5.37 16.00
N ILE A 419 -10.84 -5.00 14.87
CA ILE A 419 -11.52 -5.18 13.58
C ILE A 419 -11.69 -6.65 13.24
N GLU A 420 -10.74 -7.50 13.65
CA GLU A 420 -10.73 -8.93 13.32
C GLU A 420 -11.85 -9.72 14.01
N ILE A 421 -12.42 -9.22 15.09
CA ILE A 421 -13.49 -9.90 15.86
C ILE A 421 -14.66 -10.36 14.97
N TYR A 422 -14.98 -9.62 13.90
CA TYR A 422 -16.10 -9.90 13.00
C TYR A 422 -15.66 -10.23 11.57
N ARG A 423 -14.46 -10.83 11.42
CA ARG A 423 -13.88 -11.26 10.13
C ARG A 423 -13.50 -12.75 10.22
N PRO A 424 -14.47 -13.67 10.08
CA PRO A 424 -14.27 -15.09 10.37
C PRO A 424 -13.88 -15.93 9.14
N TYR A 425 -13.14 -15.38 8.19
CA TYR A 425 -12.90 -16.04 6.90
C TYR A 425 -11.94 -17.23 7.04
N ASP A 426 -10.92 -17.12 7.88
CA ASP A 426 -10.04 -18.23 8.28
C ASP A 426 -10.83 -19.38 8.92
N LYS A 427 -11.75 -19.05 9.83
CA LYS A 427 -12.60 -20.03 10.54
C LYS A 427 -13.53 -20.80 9.59
N ILE A 428 -14.03 -20.12 8.57
CA ILE A 428 -14.82 -20.76 7.50
C ILE A 428 -13.93 -21.75 6.73
N GLY A 429 -12.70 -21.35 6.39
CA GLY A 429 -11.74 -22.23 5.73
C GLY A 429 -11.40 -23.47 6.56
N VAL A 430 -11.09 -23.28 7.85
CA VAL A 430 -10.81 -24.37 8.80
C VAL A 430 -12.01 -25.32 8.94
N ALA A 431 -13.22 -24.80 9.07
CA ALA A 431 -14.43 -25.63 9.17
C ALA A 431 -14.66 -26.50 7.91
N ILE A 432 -14.30 -25.99 6.74
CA ILE A 432 -14.35 -26.75 5.48
C ILE A 432 -13.28 -27.86 5.46
N ASP A 433 -12.05 -27.53 5.86
CA ASP A 433 -10.93 -28.48 5.89
C ASP A 433 -11.19 -29.61 6.90
N ASP A 434 -11.65 -29.29 8.10
CA ASP A 434 -11.96 -30.24 9.18
C ASP A 434 -13.10 -31.21 8.83
N SER A 435 -14.01 -30.77 7.95
CA SER A 435 -15.15 -31.59 7.50
C SER A 435 -14.83 -32.43 6.26
N PHE A 436 -13.58 -32.47 5.82
CA PHE A 436 -13.10 -33.27 4.68
C PHE A 436 -13.93 -33.09 3.40
N VAL A 437 -14.48 -31.87 3.18
CA VAL A 437 -15.25 -31.57 1.97
C VAL A 437 -14.36 -31.66 0.75
N PRO A 438 -14.71 -32.46 -0.30
CA PRO A 438 -13.89 -32.59 -1.50
C PRO A 438 -13.57 -31.24 -2.15
N ASN A 439 -12.33 -31.00 -2.54
CA ASN A 439 -11.89 -29.73 -3.15
C ASN A 439 -12.62 -29.40 -4.46
N SER A 440 -13.14 -30.42 -5.15
CA SER A 440 -13.95 -30.25 -6.36
C SER A 440 -15.35 -29.67 -6.09
N THR A 441 -15.80 -29.61 -4.83
CA THR A 441 -17.10 -29.04 -4.45
C THR A 441 -16.98 -27.52 -4.36
N PRO A 442 -17.61 -26.73 -5.23
CA PRO A 442 -17.53 -25.27 -5.17
C PRO A 442 -18.23 -24.74 -3.91
N LEU A 443 -17.74 -23.62 -3.38
CA LEU A 443 -18.43 -22.88 -2.31
C LEU A 443 -19.50 -21.97 -2.93
N LEU A 444 -20.75 -22.23 -2.62
CA LEU A 444 -21.89 -21.40 -3.03
C LEU A 444 -22.11 -20.30 -1.99
N VAL A 445 -22.32 -19.05 -2.42
CA VAL A 445 -22.56 -17.94 -1.50
C VAL A 445 -23.82 -17.19 -1.87
N GLU A 446 -24.72 -17.09 -0.90
CA GLU A 446 -25.99 -16.40 -1.06
C GLU A 446 -25.84 -14.88 -1.14
N GLY A 447 -26.50 -14.27 -2.14
CA GLY A 447 -26.71 -12.83 -2.28
C GLY A 447 -25.47 -11.99 -2.60
N ARG A 448 -24.26 -12.50 -2.42
CA ARG A 448 -23.01 -11.75 -2.63
C ARG A 448 -21.83 -12.62 -3.06
N PHE A 449 -20.75 -11.97 -3.46
CA PHE A 449 -19.43 -12.58 -3.67
C PHE A 449 -18.47 -12.06 -2.59
N ILE A 450 -17.73 -12.96 -1.95
CA ILE A 450 -16.81 -12.64 -0.84
C ILE A 450 -15.38 -12.91 -1.30
N HIS A 451 -14.70 -11.89 -1.78
CA HIS A 451 -13.46 -11.98 -2.54
C HIS A 451 -12.30 -12.74 -1.87
N ASN A 452 -12.24 -12.80 -0.55
CA ASN A 452 -11.19 -13.49 0.19
C ASN A 452 -11.52 -14.96 0.54
N LEU A 453 -12.77 -15.39 0.41
CA LEU A 453 -13.15 -16.77 0.69
C LEU A 453 -12.46 -17.81 -0.20
N PRO A 454 -12.23 -17.61 -1.52
CA PRO A 454 -11.49 -18.57 -2.34
C PRO A 454 -10.13 -18.95 -1.76
N PHE A 455 -9.41 -17.98 -1.17
CA PHE A 455 -8.11 -18.21 -0.56
C PHE A 455 -8.18 -19.16 0.64
N TYR A 456 -9.15 -18.95 1.55
CA TYR A 456 -9.33 -19.77 2.74
C TYR A 456 -10.02 -21.09 2.45
N ALA A 457 -11.06 -21.06 1.61
CA ALA A 457 -11.82 -22.25 1.24
C ALA A 457 -11.06 -23.17 0.26
N LYS A 458 -10.00 -22.70 -0.37
CA LYS A 458 -9.16 -23.40 -1.35
C LYS A 458 -9.96 -24.00 -2.52
N ARG A 459 -11.00 -23.29 -2.96
CA ARG A 459 -11.93 -23.72 -3.99
C ARG A 459 -12.63 -22.58 -4.71
N LYS A 460 -13.24 -22.87 -5.85
CA LYS A 460 -14.03 -21.89 -6.61
C LYS A 460 -15.23 -21.42 -5.77
N GLU A 461 -15.39 -20.10 -5.66
CA GLU A 461 -16.60 -19.47 -5.13
C GLU A 461 -17.58 -19.17 -6.25
N ILE A 462 -18.83 -19.56 -6.07
CA ILE A 462 -19.97 -19.17 -6.91
C ILE A 462 -20.86 -18.28 -6.05
N GLY A 463 -20.63 -16.97 -6.12
CA GLY A 463 -21.35 -15.98 -5.33
C GLY A 463 -22.58 -15.40 -6.03
N LYS A 464 -23.28 -14.51 -5.32
CA LYS A 464 -24.49 -13.78 -5.78
C LYS A 464 -25.67 -14.69 -6.13
N LEU A 465 -25.70 -15.90 -5.58
CA LEU A 465 -26.82 -16.82 -5.81
C LEU A 465 -28.05 -16.36 -5.02
N ASN A 466 -29.22 -16.44 -5.65
CA ASN A 466 -30.48 -16.25 -4.94
C ASN A 466 -30.98 -17.56 -4.32
N LEU A 467 -31.99 -17.48 -3.46
CA LEU A 467 -32.51 -18.64 -2.74
C LEU A 467 -32.98 -19.75 -3.68
N GLU A 468 -33.67 -19.43 -4.78
CA GLU A 468 -34.19 -20.45 -5.72
C GLU A 468 -33.05 -21.21 -6.42
N GLN A 469 -31.98 -20.50 -6.81
CA GLN A 469 -30.77 -21.12 -7.37
C GLN A 469 -30.07 -22.04 -6.35
N LEU A 470 -30.07 -21.67 -5.08
CA LEU A 470 -29.50 -22.51 -4.02
C LEU A 470 -30.38 -23.74 -3.78
N LYS A 471 -31.69 -23.62 -3.72
CA LYS A 471 -32.64 -24.74 -3.60
C LYS A 471 -32.50 -25.73 -4.75
N GLU A 472 -32.35 -25.23 -5.98
CA GLU A 472 -32.14 -26.08 -7.14
C GLU A 472 -30.85 -26.89 -7.03
N ARG A 473 -29.74 -26.23 -6.64
CA ARG A 473 -28.46 -26.89 -6.44
C ARG A 473 -28.45 -27.82 -5.22
N PHE A 474 -29.25 -27.53 -4.20
CA PHE A 474 -29.41 -28.39 -3.02
C PHE A 474 -30.06 -29.75 -3.38
N LYS A 475 -30.82 -29.86 -4.44
CA LYS A 475 -31.34 -31.14 -4.97
C LYS A 475 -30.23 -32.01 -5.55
N GLN A 476 -29.10 -31.43 -5.93
CA GLN A 476 -27.93 -32.12 -6.45
C GLN A 476 -27.07 -32.69 -5.30
N LYS A 477 -26.28 -33.74 -5.60
CA LYS A 477 -25.26 -34.25 -4.64
C LYS A 477 -24.10 -33.28 -4.51
N LYS A 478 -23.45 -33.25 -3.35
CA LYS A 478 -22.27 -32.41 -3.02
C LYS A 478 -22.59 -30.91 -3.02
N PHE A 479 -23.36 -30.49 -2.06
CA PHE A 479 -23.73 -29.12 -1.81
C PHE A 479 -22.94 -28.54 -0.66
N LEU A 480 -22.16 -27.46 -0.90
CA LEU A 480 -21.48 -26.67 0.13
C LEU A 480 -21.90 -25.22 -0.06
N ALA A 481 -22.55 -24.62 0.94
CA ALA A 481 -23.07 -23.26 0.78
C ALA A 481 -22.96 -22.43 2.06
N LEU A 482 -22.74 -21.14 1.88
CA LEU A 482 -22.87 -20.11 2.90
C LEU A 482 -24.23 -19.43 2.71
N VAL A 483 -25.18 -19.74 3.59
CA VAL A 483 -26.58 -19.32 3.49
C VAL A 483 -26.94 -18.37 4.63
N LYS A 484 -27.90 -17.48 4.40
CA LYS A 484 -28.40 -16.57 5.42
C LYS A 484 -29.25 -17.27 6.47
N GLU A 485 -29.31 -16.72 7.67
CA GLU A 485 -30.15 -17.23 8.75
C GLU A 485 -31.62 -17.34 8.35
N GLU A 486 -32.15 -16.34 7.64
CA GLU A 486 -33.56 -16.31 7.19
C GLU A 486 -33.92 -17.48 6.28
N ASP A 487 -32.97 -17.94 5.46
CA ASP A 487 -33.18 -18.98 4.45
C ASP A 487 -32.65 -20.36 4.89
N PHE A 488 -31.94 -20.45 6.02
CA PHE A 488 -31.35 -21.70 6.54
C PHE A 488 -32.41 -22.81 6.72
N HIS A 489 -33.67 -22.48 7.04
CA HIS A 489 -34.73 -23.47 7.26
C HIS A 489 -35.02 -24.36 6.04
N TYR A 490 -34.66 -23.92 4.82
CA TYR A 490 -34.74 -24.74 3.61
C TYR A 490 -33.63 -25.81 3.49
N PHE A 491 -32.56 -25.68 4.27
CA PHE A 491 -31.35 -26.50 4.19
C PHE A 491 -31.10 -27.33 5.46
N LYS A 492 -32.11 -27.53 6.32
CA LYS A 492 -32.01 -28.26 7.59
C LYS A 492 -31.47 -29.69 7.48
N ASN A 493 -31.58 -30.32 6.30
CA ASN A 493 -31.06 -31.67 6.05
C ASN A 493 -29.57 -31.68 5.68
N ALA A 494 -28.90 -30.52 5.67
CA ALA A 494 -27.46 -30.41 5.53
C ALA A 494 -26.79 -30.31 6.88
N GLU A 495 -25.57 -30.80 6.97
CA GLU A 495 -24.71 -30.64 8.13
C GLU A 495 -24.26 -29.17 8.26
N VAL A 496 -24.32 -28.62 9.47
CA VAL A 496 -23.86 -27.24 9.74
C VAL A 496 -22.42 -27.29 10.16
N LEU A 497 -21.52 -26.77 9.35
CA LEU A 497 -20.08 -26.75 9.61
C LEU A 497 -19.66 -25.53 10.41
N TRP A 498 -20.31 -24.39 10.19
CA TRP A 498 -19.99 -23.14 10.87
C TRP A 498 -21.19 -22.22 10.95
N ILE A 499 -21.26 -21.41 12.02
CA ILE A 499 -22.28 -20.37 12.21
C ILE A 499 -21.58 -19.10 12.70
N GLY A 500 -21.88 -17.96 12.11
CA GLY A 500 -21.34 -16.69 12.59
C GLY A 500 -21.85 -15.47 11.81
N TYR A 501 -21.27 -14.33 12.15
CA TYR A 501 -21.64 -13.05 11.53
C TYR A 501 -20.58 -12.61 10.54
N ILE A 502 -21.02 -12.17 9.36
CA ILE A 502 -20.16 -11.64 8.30
C ILE A 502 -20.61 -10.21 7.97
N TYR A 503 -19.65 -9.32 7.70
CA TYR A 503 -19.92 -7.94 7.31
C TYR A 503 -20.72 -7.88 6.00
N LYS A 504 -21.85 -7.16 5.97
CA LYS A 504 -22.80 -7.14 4.82
C LYS A 504 -22.20 -6.58 3.53
N LYS A 505 -21.17 -5.73 3.59
CA LYS A 505 -20.57 -5.15 2.39
C LYS A 505 -19.52 -6.09 1.81
N SER A 506 -19.52 -6.21 0.49
CA SER A 506 -18.55 -7.02 -0.26
C SER A 506 -17.13 -6.48 -0.25
N SER A 507 -16.90 -5.25 0.22
CA SER A 507 -15.59 -4.61 0.28
C SER A 507 -15.40 -3.90 1.61
N GLU A 508 -14.33 -4.25 2.30
CA GLU A 508 -13.86 -3.64 3.55
C GLU A 508 -13.02 -2.37 3.32
N SER A 509 -12.93 -1.92 2.07
CA SER A 509 -12.08 -0.80 1.64
C SER A 509 -12.39 0.54 2.35
N ARG A 510 -13.56 0.65 2.97
CA ARG A 510 -13.94 1.81 3.79
C ARG A 510 -13.67 1.54 5.27
N PHE A 511 -12.41 1.47 5.62
CA PHE A 511 -11.91 1.15 6.95
C PHE A 511 -12.62 1.89 8.11
N ALA A 512 -12.81 3.20 7.99
CA ALA A 512 -13.54 3.98 9.00
C ALA A 512 -15.00 3.54 9.20
N ILE A 513 -15.66 3.09 8.13
CA ILE A 513 -17.03 2.57 8.21
C ILE A 513 -17.05 1.18 8.84
N LEU A 514 -16.06 0.34 8.54
CA LEU A 514 -15.92 -0.98 9.15
C LEU A 514 -15.71 -0.84 10.67
N ILE A 515 -14.75 0.00 11.10
CA ILE A 515 -14.54 0.29 12.53
C ILE A 515 -15.84 0.74 13.21
N LYS A 516 -16.54 1.73 12.63
CA LYS A 516 -17.82 2.20 13.17
C LYS A 516 -18.87 1.08 13.26
N SER A 517 -18.89 0.17 12.29
CA SER A 517 -19.81 -0.97 12.27
C SER A 517 -19.48 -1.98 13.38
N VAL A 518 -18.20 -2.28 13.58
CA VAL A 518 -17.71 -3.16 14.66
C VAL A 518 -18.04 -2.57 16.04
N LEU A 519 -17.83 -1.26 16.22
CA LEU A 519 -18.16 -0.56 17.46
C LEU A 519 -19.66 -0.60 17.78
N LYS A 520 -20.52 -0.49 16.77
CA LYS A 520 -21.96 -0.62 16.92
C LYS A 520 -22.38 -2.07 17.26
N ALA A 521 -21.76 -3.04 16.60
CA ALA A 521 -22.02 -4.46 16.85
C ALA A 521 -21.70 -4.85 18.31
N LYS A 522 -20.63 -4.32 18.89
CA LYS A 522 -20.31 -4.53 20.31
C LYS A 522 -21.41 -3.99 21.25
N LYS A 523 -22.16 -2.98 20.82
CA LYS A 523 -23.32 -2.45 21.56
C LYS A 523 -24.64 -3.17 21.24
N GLY A 524 -24.60 -4.28 20.51
CA GLY A 524 -25.76 -5.06 20.12
C GLY A 524 -26.41 -4.67 18.78
N ASP A 525 -25.93 -3.58 18.11
CA ASP A 525 -26.42 -3.20 16.79
C ASP A 525 -25.71 -3.99 15.68
N MET A 526 -26.24 -5.17 15.36
CA MET A 526 -25.73 -6.06 14.32
C MET A 526 -26.25 -5.70 12.91
N SER A 527 -26.89 -4.54 12.70
CA SER A 527 -27.53 -4.15 11.43
C SER A 527 -26.60 -4.17 10.20
N LYS A 528 -25.29 -4.01 10.41
CA LYS A 528 -24.25 -4.04 9.38
C LYS A 528 -23.62 -5.42 9.17
N PHE A 529 -24.00 -6.40 9.99
CA PHE A 529 -23.56 -7.78 9.90
C PHE A 529 -24.75 -8.67 9.58
N GLU A 530 -24.48 -9.80 8.97
CA GLU A 530 -25.46 -10.80 8.59
C GLU A 530 -25.05 -12.13 9.19
N LYS A 531 -25.94 -12.78 9.90
CA LYS A 531 -25.70 -14.11 10.43
C LYS A 531 -25.83 -15.12 9.32
N MET A 532 -24.81 -15.94 9.12
CA MET A 532 -24.72 -16.92 8.06
C MET A 532 -24.37 -18.29 8.60
N TYR A 533 -24.82 -19.32 7.90
CA TYR A 533 -24.59 -20.72 8.17
C TYR A 533 -23.80 -21.33 7.01
N LEU A 534 -22.67 -21.94 7.32
CA LEU A 534 -21.97 -22.79 6.36
C LEU A 534 -22.56 -24.19 6.46
N VAL A 535 -23.16 -24.66 5.40
CA VAL A 535 -23.86 -25.95 5.36
C VAL A 535 -23.27 -26.85 4.30
N TYR A 536 -23.15 -28.13 4.62
CA TYR A 536 -22.62 -29.16 3.72
C TYR A 536 -23.60 -30.34 3.60
N ARG A 537 -23.75 -30.83 2.38
CA ARG A 537 -24.45 -32.08 2.08
C ARG A 537 -23.56 -32.89 1.14
N PRO A 538 -23.12 -34.12 1.51
CA PRO A 538 -22.27 -34.98 0.72
C PRO A 538 -22.92 -35.49 -0.57
#